data_7c271117c07daa6aa67ee385530d9ffc
#
_entry.id   7c271117c07daa6aa67ee385530d9ffc
#
_cell.length_a   1.000
_cell.length_b   1.000
_cell.length_c   1.000
_cell.angle_alpha   90.00
_cell.angle_beta   90.00
_cell.angle_gamma   90.00
#
_symmetry.space_group_name_H-M   'P 1'
#
loop_
_entity.id
_entity.type
_entity.pdbx_description
1 polymer ?
#
loop_
_entity_poly.entity_id
_entity_poly.type
_entity_poly.pdbx_seq_one_letter_code
_entity_poly.pdbx_strand_id
1 'polypeptide(L)'
;MKDNFNTLKDDQFGIYKDRGSKFIAYAFPMVSLVDFEMKLASIQKEHPKARHFCYAYNLGIDEAQHRYNDDGEPGGSAGLPIHNQLLSNDLYESGVIVVRYFGGKKLGVPGLINAYKESAKEAINAAGVVRKFILSVY
;
A
#
# COMPACT_ATOMS: atom_id res chain seq x y z
N MET A 1 -4.03 8.41 24.28
CA MET A 1 -3.51 7.05 23.89
C MET A 1 -4.66 6.19 23.42
N LYS A 2 -4.48 5.54 22.30
CA LYS A 2 -5.46 4.57 21.79
C LYS A 2 -5.21 3.23 22.47
N ASP A 3 -6.26 2.56 22.92
CA ASP A 3 -6.18 1.20 23.44
C ASP A 3 -6.56 0.14 22.41
N ASN A 4 -6.95 0.58 21.22
CA ASN A 4 -7.23 -0.29 20.07
C ASN A 4 -7.01 0.48 18.77
N PHE A 5 -6.85 -0.26 17.68
CA PHE A 5 -6.64 0.33 16.37
C PHE A 5 -7.03 -0.66 15.27
N ASN A 6 -7.28 -0.13 14.07
CA ASN A 6 -7.55 -0.95 12.90
C ASN A 6 -6.24 -1.32 12.21
N THR A 7 -6.14 -2.57 11.77
CA THR A 7 -5.01 -3.04 10.98
C THR A 7 -5.52 -4.01 9.91
N LEU A 8 -4.67 -4.34 8.95
CA LEU A 8 -5.02 -5.35 7.95
C LEU A 8 -4.99 -6.74 8.57
N LYS A 9 -5.98 -7.58 8.20
CA LYS A 9 -6.11 -8.93 8.72
C LYS A 9 -5.13 -9.88 8.06
N ASP A 10 -5.12 -9.89 6.72
CA ASP A 10 -4.37 -10.85 5.92
C ASP A 10 -3.44 -10.16 4.95
N ASP A 11 -2.51 -10.92 4.42
CA ASP A 11 -1.63 -10.54 3.33
C ASP A 11 -2.35 -10.91 2.02
N GLN A 12 -2.80 -9.92 1.26
CA GLN A 12 -3.57 -10.14 0.05
C GLN A 12 -3.18 -9.16 -1.06
N PHE A 13 -3.69 -9.41 -2.26
CA PHE A 13 -3.43 -8.56 -3.41
C PHE A 13 -4.71 -8.22 -4.16
N GLY A 14 -4.62 -7.17 -4.96
CA GLY A 14 -5.67 -6.76 -5.87
C GLY A 14 -5.06 -6.26 -7.17
N ILE A 15 -5.80 -6.30 -8.24
CA ILE A 15 -5.34 -5.91 -9.57
C ILE A 15 -6.29 -4.87 -10.15
N TYR A 16 -5.71 -3.85 -10.77
CA TYR A 16 -6.45 -2.84 -11.52
C TYR A 16 -5.76 -2.64 -12.87
N LYS A 17 -6.55 -2.54 -13.93
CA LYS A 17 -6.04 -2.36 -15.29
C LYS A 17 -6.65 -1.11 -15.91
N ASP A 18 -5.83 -0.35 -16.64
CA ASP A 18 -6.27 0.83 -17.36
C ASP A 18 -5.37 1.03 -18.58
N ARG A 19 -5.97 1.14 -19.77
CA ARG A 19 -5.28 1.39 -21.03
C ARG A 19 -4.07 0.49 -21.27
N GLY A 20 -4.21 -0.79 -20.93
CA GLY A 20 -3.15 -1.77 -21.04
C GLY A 20 -2.14 -1.80 -19.90
N SER A 21 -2.08 -0.77 -19.05
CA SER A 21 -1.27 -0.79 -17.85
C SER A 21 -1.91 -1.68 -16.80
N LYS A 22 -1.06 -2.39 -16.04
CA LYS A 22 -1.50 -3.30 -14.99
C LYS A 22 -0.89 -2.87 -13.66
N PHE A 23 -1.75 -2.76 -12.65
CA PHE A 23 -1.36 -2.35 -11.30
C PHE A 23 -1.68 -3.50 -10.36
N ILE A 24 -0.65 -4.09 -9.76
CA ILE A 24 -0.80 -5.19 -8.80
C ILE A 24 -0.48 -4.62 -7.43
N ALA A 25 -1.49 -4.51 -6.59
CA ALA A 25 -1.34 -3.99 -5.24
C ALA A 25 -1.27 -5.13 -4.23
N TYR A 26 -0.34 -5.03 -3.29
CA TYR A 26 -0.18 -5.96 -2.17
C TYR A 26 -0.45 -5.20 -0.89
N ALA A 27 -1.41 -5.68 -0.10
CA ALA A 27 -1.75 -5.09 1.19
C ALA A 27 -1.45 -6.12 2.28
N PHE A 28 -0.80 -5.68 3.35
CA PHE A 28 -0.31 -6.61 4.36
C PHE A 28 -0.18 -5.93 5.73
N PRO A 29 -0.39 -6.68 6.82
CA PRO A 29 -0.04 -6.21 8.14
C PRO A 29 1.47 -6.19 8.32
N MET A 30 1.97 -5.24 9.10
CA MET A 30 3.39 -5.13 9.42
C MET A 30 3.53 -4.48 10.80
N VAL A 31 4.52 -4.90 11.57
CA VAL A 31 4.75 -4.34 12.90
C VAL A 31 6.09 -3.62 13.01
N SER A 32 6.93 -3.72 11.99
CA SER A 32 8.25 -3.09 11.97
C SER A 32 8.65 -2.70 10.56
N LEU A 33 9.63 -1.81 10.46
CA LEU A 33 10.20 -1.43 9.18
C LEU A 33 10.87 -2.63 8.49
N VAL A 34 11.44 -3.54 9.26
CA VAL A 34 12.05 -4.76 8.71
C VAL A 34 11.01 -5.60 7.97
N ASP A 35 9.80 -5.73 8.52
CA ASP A 35 8.71 -6.45 7.86
C ASP A 35 8.43 -5.84 6.48
N PHE A 36 8.37 -4.52 6.41
CA PHE A 36 8.12 -3.81 5.16
C PHE A 36 9.26 -4.03 4.15
N GLU A 37 10.50 -3.87 4.60
CA GLU A 37 11.67 -4.03 3.73
C GLU A 37 11.76 -5.44 3.15
N MET A 38 11.46 -6.45 3.94
CA MET A 38 11.44 -7.84 3.50
C MET A 38 10.33 -8.07 2.47
N LYS A 39 9.15 -7.49 2.70
CA LYS A 39 8.03 -7.59 1.77
C LYS A 39 8.37 -6.93 0.44
N LEU A 40 8.92 -5.72 0.47
CA LEU A 40 9.32 -5.00 -0.73
C LEU A 40 10.36 -5.78 -1.53
N ALA A 41 11.39 -6.31 -0.87
CA ALA A 41 12.41 -7.11 -1.52
C ALA A 41 11.83 -8.36 -2.19
N SER A 42 10.91 -9.05 -1.51
CA SER A 42 10.21 -10.22 -2.04
C SER A 42 9.39 -9.89 -3.28
N ILE A 43 8.66 -8.78 -3.24
CA ILE A 43 7.83 -8.33 -4.37
C ILE A 43 8.72 -7.92 -5.57
N GLN A 44 9.81 -7.22 -5.31
CA GLN A 44 10.76 -6.83 -6.36
C GLN A 44 11.36 -8.06 -7.04
N LYS A 45 11.67 -9.09 -6.28
CA LYS A 45 12.21 -10.35 -6.81
C LYS A 45 11.17 -11.08 -7.65
N GLU A 46 9.90 -11.02 -7.27
CA GLU A 46 8.79 -11.62 -8.00
C GLU A 46 8.49 -10.89 -9.32
N HIS A 47 8.79 -9.60 -9.39
CA HIS A 47 8.50 -8.75 -10.54
C HIS A 47 9.75 -8.08 -11.11
N PRO A 48 10.72 -8.86 -11.64
CA PRO A 48 12.00 -8.30 -12.07
C PRO A 48 11.92 -7.35 -13.27
N LYS A 49 10.81 -7.40 -14.01
CA LYS A 49 10.62 -6.55 -15.20
C LYS A 49 9.82 -5.28 -14.91
N ALA A 50 9.25 -5.14 -13.72
CA ALA A 50 8.51 -3.95 -13.36
C ALA A 50 9.49 -2.81 -13.03
N ARG A 51 9.05 -1.58 -13.29
CA ARG A 51 9.88 -0.38 -13.10
C ARG A 51 9.44 0.49 -11.92
N HIS A 52 8.21 0.31 -11.45
CA HIS A 52 7.66 1.11 -10.38
C HIS A 52 7.11 0.22 -9.28
N PHE A 53 7.62 0.44 -8.07
CA PHE A 53 7.17 -0.21 -6.84
C PHE A 53 6.79 0.91 -5.87
N CYS A 54 5.61 1.48 -6.09
CA CYS A 54 5.13 2.60 -5.30
C CYS A 54 4.50 2.08 -4.03
N TYR A 55 4.61 2.83 -2.93
CA TYR A 55 4.12 2.28 -1.68
C TYR A 55 3.72 3.36 -0.68
N ALA A 56 3.01 2.90 0.34
CA ALA A 56 2.77 3.65 1.56
C ALA A 56 2.67 2.67 2.72
N TYR A 57 3.04 3.13 3.91
CA TYR A 57 2.80 2.38 5.13
C TYR A 57 2.58 3.33 6.31
N ASN A 58 1.86 2.84 7.30
CA ASN A 58 1.70 3.50 8.59
C ASN A 58 2.24 2.56 9.66
N LEU A 59 3.27 3.01 10.35
CA LEU A 59 3.94 2.28 11.42
C LEU A 59 3.71 3.00 12.73
N GLY A 60 3.42 2.25 13.80
CA GLY A 60 3.07 2.82 15.08
C GLY A 60 1.61 3.18 15.18
N ILE A 61 1.12 3.46 16.38
CA ILE A 61 -0.31 3.69 16.65
C ILE A 61 -0.60 5.02 17.33
N ASP A 62 0.31 5.51 18.18
CA ASP A 62 0.13 6.81 18.88
C ASP A 62 0.80 7.94 18.11
N GLU A 63 2.06 7.75 17.74
CA GLU A 63 2.82 8.65 16.90
C GLU A 63 3.13 7.94 15.60
N ALA A 64 2.10 7.66 14.82
CA ALA A 64 2.21 6.88 13.62
C ALA A 64 3.24 7.48 12.66
N GLN A 65 4.18 6.65 12.21
CA GLN A 65 5.13 7.00 11.19
C GLN A 65 4.54 6.67 9.84
N HIS A 66 4.29 7.71 9.06
CA HIS A 66 3.71 7.59 7.74
C HIS A 66 4.79 7.76 6.70
N ARG A 67 4.86 6.84 5.74
CA ARG A 67 5.76 6.94 4.60
C ARG A 67 5.02 6.60 3.33
N TYR A 68 5.35 7.29 2.27
CA TYR A 68 4.88 6.95 0.93
C TYR A 68 5.93 7.36 -0.10
N ASN A 69 5.92 6.67 -1.24
CA ASN A 69 6.95 6.83 -2.26
C ASN A 69 6.35 6.63 -3.65
N ASP A 70 6.65 7.55 -4.55
CA ASP A 70 6.19 7.49 -5.94
C ASP A 70 7.06 6.60 -6.84
N ASP A 71 8.24 6.21 -6.38
CA ASP A 71 9.21 5.36 -7.10
C ASP A 71 9.32 5.66 -8.60
N GLY A 72 9.60 6.92 -8.92
CA GLY A 72 9.81 7.36 -10.30
C GLY A 72 8.55 7.75 -11.05
N GLU A 73 7.36 7.58 -10.48
CA GLU A 73 6.14 8.16 -11.05
C GLU A 73 6.11 9.67 -10.81
N PRO A 74 5.31 10.42 -11.57
CA PRO A 74 5.18 11.87 -11.32
C PRO A 74 4.82 12.17 -9.87
N GLY A 75 5.38 13.24 -9.31
CA GLY A 75 5.19 13.59 -7.91
C GLY A 75 3.73 13.67 -7.49
N GLY A 76 3.36 12.95 -6.43
CA GLY A 76 2.01 12.93 -5.89
C GLY A 76 1.04 12.01 -6.63
N SER A 77 1.48 11.29 -7.66
CA SER A 77 0.57 10.49 -8.50
C SER A 77 0.41 9.04 -8.06
N ALA A 78 1.27 8.57 -7.17
CA ALA A 78 1.28 7.15 -6.76
C ALA A 78 1.29 6.97 -5.25
N GLY A 79 2.35 7.35 -4.58
CA GLY A 79 2.49 7.13 -3.13
C GLY A 79 1.39 7.78 -2.31
N LEU A 80 1.05 9.03 -2.63
CA LEU A 80 0.00 9.75 -1.89
C LEU A 80 -1.38 9.13 -2.08
N PRO A 81 -1.84 8.78 -3.29
CA PRO A 81 -3.10 8.05 -3.45
C PRO A 81 -3.16 6.73 -2.69
N ILE A 82 -2.05 5.98 -2.63
CA ILE A 82 -1.97 4.75 -1.83
C ILE A 82 -2.11 5.09 -0.35
N HIS A 83 -1.38 6.09 0.12
CA HIS A 83 -1.41 6.52 1.52
C HIS A 83 -2.80 6.96 1.95
N ASN A 84 -3.51 7.69 1.08
CA ASN A 84 -4.87 8.14 1.35
C ASN A 84 -5.82 6.96 1.57
N GLN A 85 -5.57 5.80 0.96
CA GLN A 85 -6.38 4.59 1.20
C GLN A 85 -6.11 4.01 2.59
N LEU A 86 -4.88 4.05 3.08
CA LEU A 86 -4.58 3.67 4.46
C LEU A 86 -5.27 4.61 5.44
N LEU A 87 -5.23 5.91 5.19
CA LEU A 87 -5.86 6.92 6.05
C LEU A 87 -7.39 6.80 6.07
N SER A 88 -8.01 6.61 4.90
CA SER A 88 -9.47 6.53 4.82
C SER A 88 -10.04 5.30 5.51
N ASN A 89 -9.24 4.25 5.69
CA ASN A 89 -9.59 3.05 6.43
C ASN A 89 -9.08 3.06 7.88
N ASP A 90 -8.48 4.18 8.30
CA ASP A 90 -7.92 4.35 9.64
C ASP A 90 -6.98 3.20 10.02
N LEU A 91 -6.07 2.84 9.09
CA LEU A 91 -5.18 1.70 9.24
C LEU A 91 -3.83 2.07 9.84
N TYR A 92 -3.38 1.24 10.79
CA TYR A 92 -2.07 1.30 11.43
C TYR A 92 -1.41 -0.07 11.34
N GLU A 93 -0.08 -0.13 11.51
CA GLU A 93 0.68 -1.36 11.33
C GLU A 93 0.33 -2.06 10.02
N SER A 94 0.26 -1.27 8.95
CA SER A 94 -0.21 -1.74 7.65
C SER A 94 0.59 -1.11 6.53
N GLY A 95 0.81 -1.86 5.47
CA GLY A 95 1.50 -1.39 4.28
C GLY A 95 0.80 -1.81 3.01
N VAL A 96 1.02 -1.03 1.96
CA VAL A 96 0.55 -1.34 0.61
C VAL A 96 1.67 -1.03 -0.38
N ILE A 97 1.98 -1.98 -1.24
CA ILE A 97 2.96 -1.82 -2.33
C ILE A 97 2.23 -2.09 -3.64
N VAL A 98 2.35 -1.18 -4.60
CA VAL A 98 1.74 -1.33 -5.91
C VAL A 98 2.80 -1.44 -6.98
N VAL A 99 2.78 -2.53 -7.71
CA VAL A 99 3.67 -2.82 -8.83
C VAL A 99 2.95 -2.42 -10.11
N ARG A 100 3.60 -1.61 -10.96
CA ARG A 100 3.00 -1.18 -12.21
C ARG A 100 3.78 -1.74 -13.40
N TYR A 101 3.01 -2.28 -14.36
CA TYR A 101 3.49 -2.63 -15.70
C TYR A 101 2.87 -1.65 -16.70
N PHE A 102 3.73 -0.97 -17.46
CA PHE A 102 3.29 0.00 -18.46
C PHE A 102 2.70 -0.72 -19.68
N GLY A 103 1.55 -0.24 -20.16
CA GLY A 103 0.82 -0.87 -21.27
C GLY A 103 0.98 -0.19 -22.61
N GLY A 104 1.94 0.73 -22.77
CA GLY A 104 2.20 1.44 -24.03
C GLY A 104 1.39 2.71 -24.23
N LYS A 105 0.42 3.00 -23.37
CA LYS A 105 -0.37 4.24 -23.41
C LYS A 105 -0.21 5.01 -22.11
N LYS A 106 0.05 6.31 -22.24
CA LYS A 106 0.16 7.18 -21.06
C LYS A 106 -1.23 7.40 -20.45
N LEU A 107 -1.30 7.29 -19.13
CA LEU A 107 -2.54 7.53 -18.39
C LEU A 107 -2.71 9.01 -18.01
N GLY A 108 -1.62 9.76 -17.97
CA GLY A 108 -1.62 11.10 -17.39
C GLY A 108 -1.66 11.06 -15.88
N VAL A 109 -1.39 12.20 -15.22
CA VAL A 109 -1.38 12.28 -13.76
C VAL A 109 -2.74 11.88 -13.15
N PRO A 110 -3.89 12.41 -13.64
CA PRO A 110 -5.19 12.00 -13.07
C PRO A 110 -5.46 10.50 -13.22
N GLY A 111 -5.08 9.90 -14.34
CA GLY A 111 -5.25 8.46 -14.55
C GLY A 111 -4.38 7.63 -13.64
N LEU A 112 -3.14 8.07 -13.38
CA LEU A 112 -2.24 7.39 -12.43
C LEU A 112 -2.79 7.47 -11.00
N ILE A 113 -3.22 8.64 -10.57
CA ILE A 113 -3.81 8.84 -9.24
C ILE A 113 -4.97 7.86 -9.04
N ASN A 114 -5.87 7.76 -10.02
CA ASN A 114 -7.01 6.86 -9.95
C ASN A 114 -6.56 5.39 -9.92
N ALA A 115 -5.60 5.00 -10.75
CA ALA A 115 -5.14 3.61 -10.83
C ALA A 115 -4.46 3.16 -9.54
N TYR A 116 -3.61 4.00 -8.94
CA TYR A 116 -2.97 3.67 -7.68
C TYR A 116 -3.98 3.62 -6.54
N LYS A 117 -4.96 4.53 -6.53
CA LYS A 117 -6.05 4.53 -5.57
C LYS A 117 -6.88 3.25 -5.67
N GLU A 118 -7.35 2.91 -6.87
CA GLU A 118 -8.25 1.78 -7.06
C GLU A 118 -7.56 0.44 -6.81
N SER A 119 -6.31 0.27 -7.25
CA SER A 119 -5.56 -0.96 -6.99
C SER A 119 -5.30 -1.15 -5.49
N ALA A 120 -4.92 -0.10 -4.78
CA ALA A 120 -4.73 -0.15 -3.33
C ALA A 120 -6.03 -0.51 -2.62
N LYS A 121 -7.14 0.09 -3.03
CA LYS A 121 -8.47 -0.18 -2.48
C LYS A 121 -8.86 -1.65 -2.65
N GLU A 122 -8.62 -2.23 -3.83
CA GLU A 122 -8.89 -3.65 -4.09
C GLU A 122 -8.09 -4.56 -3.15
N ALA A 123 -6.79 -4.28 -2.98
CA ALA A 123 -5.94 -5.07 -2.10
C ALA A 123 -6.35 -4.97 -0.63
N ILE A 124 -6.70 -3.77 -0.17
CA ILE A 124 -7.15 -3.54 1.21
C ILE A 124 -8.47 -4.27 1.47
N ASN A 125 -9.40 -4.21 0.51
CA ASN A 125 -10.67 -4.93 0.64
C ASN A 125 -10.46 -6.45 0.70
N ALA A 126 -9.54 -6.96 -0.10
CA ALA A 126 -9.20 -8.39 -0.08
C ALA A 126 -8.53 -8.81 1.23
N ALA A 127 -7.64 -7.97 1.77
CA ALA A 127 -6.94 -8.24 3.02
C ALA A 127 -7.88 -8.21 4.23
N GLY A 128 -8.86 -7.34 4.20
CA GLY A 128 -9.79 -7.14 5.31
C GLY A 128 -9.21 -6.30 6.43
N VAL A 129 -10.08 -5.63 7.16
CA VAL A 129 -9.71 -4.77 8.28
C VAL A 129 -10.19 -5.42 9.57
N VAL A 130 -9.30 -5.49 10.56
CA VAL A 130 -9.63 -6.02 11.89
C VAL A 130 -9.24 -5.01 12.95
N ARG A 131 -9.93 -5.05 14.07
CA ARG A 131 -9.62 -4.24 15.26
C ARG A 131 -8.65 -5.04 16.14
N LYS A 132 -7.52 -4.41 16.46
CA LYS A 132 -6.51 -5.00 17.34
C LYS A 132 -6.46 -4.21 18.63
N PHE A 133 -6.37 -4.92 19.76
CA PHE A 133 -6.34 -4.31 21.09
C PHE A 133 -4.93 -4.33 21.62
N ILE A 134 -4.57 -3.23 22.31
CA ILE A 134 -3.29 -3.10 22.97
C ILE A 134 -3.45 -3.69 24.36
N LEU A 135 -2.61 -4.69 24.69
CA LEU A 135 -2.58 -5.28 26.02
C LEU A 135 -1.52 -4.57 26.85
N SER A 136 -1.94 -4.03 27.99
CA SER A 136 -1.00 -3.49 28.97
C SER A 136 -0.65 -4.57 29.97
N VAL A 137 0.65 -4.76 30.19
CA VAL A 137 1.17 -5.73 31.15
C VAL A 137 1.98 -4.98 32.19
N TYR A 138 1.64 -5.18 33.43
CA TYR A 138 2.31 -4.58 34.57
C TYR A 138 2.90 -5.65 35.46
#